data_863959469ae2de857e47d913f0fde79a
#
_entry.id   863959469ae2de857e47d913f0fde79a
#
_cell.length_a   1.000
_cell.length_b   1.000
_cell.length_c   1.000
_cell.angle_alpha   90.00
_cell.angle_beta   90.00
_cell.angle_gamma   90.00
#
_symmetry.space_group_name_H-M   'P 1'
#
loop_
_entity.id
_entity.type
_entity.pdbx_description
1 polymer ?
#
loop_
_entity_poly.entity_id
_entity_poly.type
_entity_poly.pdbx_seq_one_letter_code
_entity_poly.pdbx_strand_id
1 'polypeptide(L)'
;MKRNKPIAISAAVMLFAATLIISALSPKPSQSTAAPQTAAAASKEPAYAQAPDGMRGVWVTYMELSMESESDKSEAAFRKKFEKITASCQSFGFNTMIVQTRPFCDALYNSKLFPASHILSGAQGESPGYDALKIMCEICHSHEMKLHAWLNPYRVTAGKTPSKLSESNPYMKDKSLGIVTDSGIILDPSNKKARKLITDGVREIVSNYPVDGIQYDDYFYPADIENADSTRYSEYINSAGTQGAMTLEQWRTANVNLLMAETYIAVHQSSRSAVFGISPQGNLGNNAQLCADVVSWCGKQGYADYICPQIYFSPGNPRLGFEKALSDWTELSYADNVRLYVGLAGYKAGTDADEGTWQNSDTILSDEYNILNKNNKVSGFMLYSCQSLNDEAAKNEINNLKKAVNQSESTPSQ
;
A
#
# COMPACT_ATOMS: atom_id res chain seq x y z
N MET A 1 4.20 -48.93 7.76
CA MET A 1 3.41 -48.28 8.82
C MET A 1 4.30 -47.55 9.76
N LYS A 2 4.44 -46.23 9.68
CA LYS A 2 4.99 -45.38 10.74
C LYS A 2 4.10 -44.17 10.85
N ARG A 3 3.43 -44.02 11.97
CA ARG A 3 2.53 -42.93 12.30
C ARG A 3 3.35 -41.69 12.61
N ASN A 4 3.15 -40.59 11.85
CA ASN A 4 3.63 -39.27 12.22
C ASN A 4 2.65 -38.64 13.19
N LYS A 5 3.15 -38.24 14.37
CA LYS A 5 2.42 -37.44 15.37
C LYS A 5 2.51 -35.97 14.98
N PRO A 6 1.47 -35.19 15.20
CA PRO A 6 1.54 -33.74 14.99
C PRO A 6 2.34 -33.10 16.12
N ILE A 7 3.25 -32.20 15.75
CA ILE A 7 4.01 -31.34 16.69
C ILE A 7 3.11 -30.13 16.97
N ALA A 8 2.71 -30.01 18.23
CA ALA A 8 2.03 -28.83 18.72
C ALA A 8 3.08 -27.71 18.90
N ILE A 9 2.96 -26.64 18.11
CA ILE A 9 3.77 -25.43 18.29
C ILE A 9 3.09 -24.57 19.34
N SER A 10 3.74 -24.50 20.50
CA SER A 10 3.36 -23.60 21.59
C SER A 10 3.85 -22.19 21.26
N ALA A 11 2.94 -21.27 20.99
CA ALA A 11 3.25 -19.87 20.77
C ALA A 11 3.55 -19.20 22.12
N ALA A 12 4.83 -18.99 22.43
CA ALA A 12 5.25 -18.10 23.50
C ALA A 12 5.25 -16.66 22.98
N VAL A 13 4.19 -15.92 23.31
CA VAL A 13 4.10 -14.47 23.06
C VAL A 13 4.97 -13.76 24.09
N MET A 14 6.14 -13.25 23.70
CA MET A 14 6.89 -12.28 24.51
C MET A 14 6.43 -10.86 24.15
N LEU A 15 5.72 -10.22 25.07
CA LEU A 15 5.46 -8.78 25.06
C LEU A 15 6.77 -8.05 25.38
N PHE A 16 7.30 -7.29 24.43
CA PHE A 16 8.27 -6.24 24.73
C PHE A 16 7.55 -4.88 24.71
N ALA A 17 7.24 -4.40 25.92
CA ALA A 17 6.89 -3.00 26.15
C ALA A 17 8.19 -2.20 26.19
N ALA A 18 8.38 -1.30 25.20
CA ALA A 18 9.46 -0.31 25.25
C ALA A 18 9.06 0.80 26.25
N THR A 19 9.52 0.68 27.49
CA THR A 19 9.43 1.74 28.49
C THR A 19 10.61 2.68 28.30
N LEU A 20 10.36 3.91 27.86
CA LEU A 20 11.30 5.02 27.94
C LEU A 20 11.51 5.40 29.43
N ILE A 21 12.69 5.11 29.96
CA ILE A 21 13.11 5.61 31.27
C ILE A 21 13.70 7.01 31.09
N ILE A 22 12.93 8.03 31.45
CA ILE A 22 13.43 9.38 31.69
C ILE A 22 13.69 9.49 33.19
N SER A 23 14.97 9.47 33.58
CA SER A 23 15.39 9.76 34.96
C SER A 23 15.34 11.27 35.18
N ALA A 24 14.30 11.72 35.87
CA ALA A 24 14.22 13.09 36.38
C ALA A 24 14.66 13.12 37.86
N LEU A 25 15.66 13.92 38.15
CA LEU A 25 16.07 14.30 39.50
C LEU A 25 14.96 15.11 40.17
N SER A 26 14.40 14.58 41.27
CA SER A 26 13.39 15.28 42.08
C SER A 26 14.01 16.10 43.21
N PRO A 27 13.64 17.37 43.40
CA PRO A 27 13.82 18.05 44.66
C PRO A 27 12.65 17.78 45.62
N LYS A 28 12.93 17.78 46.94
CA LYS A 28 11.99 17.51 48.04
C LYS A 28 10.84 18.53 48.11
N PRO A 29 9.65 18.11 48.57
CA PRO A 29 8.48 18.98 48.60
C PRO A 29 8.47 19.96 49.79
N SER A 30 8.15 21.23 49.50
CA SER A 30 7.66 22.20 50.47
C SER A 30 6.13 22.17 50.48
N GLN A 31 5.51 22.08 51.68
CA GLN A 31 4.07 22.15 51.86
C GLN A 31 3.55 23.55 51.48
N SER A 32 2.58 23.61 50.60
CA SER A 32 1.73 24.78 50.36
C SER A 32 0.29 24.34 50.19
N THR A 33 -0.58 25.07 50.85
CA THR A 33 -2.04 24.90 51.00
C THR A 33 -2.78 24.85 49.65
N ALA A 34 -3.67 23.85 49.51
CA ALA A 34 -4.48 23.61 48.35
C ALA A 34 -5.59 24.66 48.15
N ALA A 35 -5.62 25.24 46.93
CA ALA A 35 -6.82 25.83 46.34
C ALA A 35 -7.48 24.80 45.40
N PRO A 36 -8.82 24.79 45.20
CA PRO A 36 -9.49 23.79 44.41
C PRO A 36 -9.09 23.90 42.93
N GLN A 37 -8.42 22.88 42.40
CA GLN A 37 -8.17 22.76 40.97
C GLN A 37 -9.49 22.43 40.28
N THR A 38 -10.01 23.37 39.51
CA THR A 38 -10.94 23.09 38.43
C THR A 38 -10.24 22.12 37.44
N ALA A 39 -10.78 20.93 37.29
CA ALA A 39 -10.34 19.96 36.28
C ALA A 39 -10.44 20.61 34.90
N ALA A 40 -9.28 21.02 34.35
CA ALA A 40 -9.22 21.36 32.94
C ALA A 40 -9.67 20.16 32.14
N ALA A 41 -10.76 20.31 31.39
CA ALA A 41 -11.19 19.31 30.42
C ALA A 41 -10.00 19.03 29.50
N ALA A 42 -9.52 17.78 29.51
CA ALA A 42 -8.52 17.34 28.54
C ALA A 42 -9.11 17.62 27.15
N SER A 43 -8.48 18.55 26.44
CA SER A 43 -8.83 18.80 25.04
C SER A 43 -8.60 17.47 24.31
N LYS A 44 -9.69 16.81 23.87
CA LYS A 44 -9.57 15.68 22.94
C LYS A 44 -8.80 16.20 21.75
N GLU A 45 -7.60 15.69 21.53
CA GLU A 45 -6.91 15.92 20.27
C GLU A 45 -7.89 15.58 19.15
N PRO A 46 -8.00 16.42 18.10
CA PRO A 46 -8.91 16.13 17.01
C PRO A 46 -8.49 14.80 16.39
N ALA A 47 -9.45 13.87 16.32
CA ALA A 47 -9.22 12.56 15.75
C ALA A 47 -8.70 12.67 14.30
N TYR A 48 -7.73 11.84 13.94
CA TYR A 48 -7.29 11.67 12.55
C TYR A 48 -8.44 11.09 11.72
N ALA A 49 -8.40 11.33 10.39
CA ALA A 49 -9.34 10.70 9.48
C ALA A 49 -9.24 9.17 9.58
N GLN A 50 -10.39 8.53 9.47
CA GLN A 50 -10.47 7.08 9.35
C GLN A 50 -10.72 6.73 7.88
N ALA A 51 -10.21 5.57 7.46
CA ALA A 51 -10.54 5.03 6.16
C ALA A 51 -12.06 4.80 6.06
N PRO A 52 -12.74 5.26 4.98
CA PRO A 52 -14.20 5.26 4.91
C PRO A 52 -14.77 3.85 4.71
N ASP A 53 -15.99 3.63 5.20
CA ASP A 53 -16.80 2.51 4.73
C ASP A 53 -17.34 2.81 3.31
N GLY A 54 -17.58 1.77 2.53
CA GLY A 54 -18.12 1.89 1.17
C GLY A 54 -17.09 2.37 0.14
N MET A 55 -15.79 2.16 0.37
CA MET A 55 -14.77 2.44 -0.65
C MET A 55 -14.97 1.55 -1.88
N ARG A 56 -15.11 2.16 -3.04
CA ARG A 56 -15.07 1.52 -4.36
C ARG A 56 -13.86 2.07 -5.09
N GLY A 57 -12.74 1.40 -4.88
CA GLY A 57 -11.45 1.83 -5.39
C GLY A 57 -11.11 1.23 -6.75
N VAL A 58 -10.24 1.90 -7.48
CA VAL A 58 -9.65 1.37 -8.71
C VAL A 58 -8.18 1.77 -8.79
N TRP A 59 -7.29 0.80 -9.07
CA TRP A 59 -5.88 1.09 -9.32
C TRP A 59 -5.65 1.64 -10.72
N VAL A 60 -4.81 2.68 -10.79
CA VAL A 60 -4.29 3.25 -12.03
C VAL A 60 -2.77 3.12 -12.01
N THR A 61 -2.25 2.26 -12.87
CA THR A 61 -0.82 1.94 -12.90
C THR A 61 -0.01 2.99 -13.65
N TYR A 62 1.30 2.99 -13.44
CA TYR A 62 2.22 3.83 -14.20
C TYR A 62 2.16 3.57 -15.72
N MET A 63 1.81 2.34 -16.13
CA MET A 63 1.67 1.98 -17.55
C MET A 63 0.50 2.73 -18.19
N GLU A 64 -0.62 2.86 -17.49
CA GLU A 64 -1.81 3.58 -17.96
C GLU A 64 -1.57 5.10 -18.01
N LEU A 65 -0.67 5.60 -17.13
CA LEU A 65 -0.27 7.01 -17.08
C LEU A 65 0.83 7.36 -18.10
N SER A 66 1.51 6.34 -18.67
CA SER A 66 2.70 6.56 -19.48
C SER A 66 2.44 7.46 -20.69
N MET A 67 3.32 8.44 -20.85
CA MET A 67 3.43 9.33 -22.01
C MET A 67 4.61 8.96 -22.92
N GLU A 68 5.36 7.88 -22.61
CA GLU A 68 6.58 7.54 -23.33
C GLU A 68 6.36 7.33 -24.83
N SER A 69 5.28 6.63 -25.21
CA SER A 69 4.92 6.35 -26.60
C SER A 69 4.05 7.46 -27.24
N GLU A 70 3.62 8.46 -26.47
CA GLU A 70 2.79 9.54 -27.00
C GLU A 70 3.65 10.53 -27.83
N SER A 71 3.13 10.95 -28.96
CA SER A 71 3.78 11.97 -29.81
C SER A 71 3.69 13.37 -29.18
N ASP A 72 2.63 13.67 -28.46
CA ASP A 72 2.43 14.90 -27.68
C ASP A 72 2.52 14.55 -26.18
N LYS A 73 3.56 15.05 -25.51
CA LYS A 73 3.80 14.88 -24.08
C LYS A 73 3.51 16.15 -23.29
N SER A 74 2.76 17.08 -23.87
CA SER A 74 2.38 18.33 -23.20
C SER A 74 1.47 18.10 -22.01
N GLU A 75 1.38 19.11 -21.13
CA GLU A 75 0.41 19.14 -20.03
C GLU A 75 -1.02 18.92 -20.53
N ALA A 76 -1.37 19.55 -21.65
CA ALA A 76 -2.71 19.42 -22.24
C ALA A 76 -3.04 17.99 -22.67
N ALA A 77 -2.05 17.28 -23.25
CA ALA A 77 -2.20 15.88 -23.62
C ALA A 77 -2.33 14.99 -22.39
N PHE A 78 -1.53 15.21 -21.34
CA PHE A 78 -1.63 14.46 -20.08
C PHE A 78 -2.97 14.70 -19.39
N ARG A 79 -3.42 15.96 -19.29
CA ARG A 79 -4.75 16.31 -18.73
C ARG A 79 -5.86 15.57 -19.48
N LYS A 80 -5.87 15.61 -20.81
CA LYS A 80 -6.86 14.90 -21.62
C LYS A 80 -6.85 13.40 -21.40
N LYS A 81 -5.66 12.78 -21.28
CA LYS A 81 -5.50 11.35 -21.00
C LYS A 81 -6.08 11.00 -19.64
N PHE A 82 -5.69 11.73 -18.60
CA PHE A 82 -6.14 11.44 -17.24
C PHE A 82 -7.62 11.74 -17.02
N GLU A 83 -8.15 12.80 -17.66
CA GLU A 83 -9.59 13.11 -17.67
C GLU A 83 -10.41 11.94 -18.23
N LYS A 84 -9.95 11.35 -19.35
CA LYS A 84 -10.63 10.19 -19.94
C LYS A 84 -10.61 8.98 -18.98
N ILE A 85 -9.49 8.74 -18.29
CA ILE A 85 -9.38 7.67 -17.29
C ILE A 85 -10.36 7.93 -16.14
N THR A 86 -10.34 9.13 -15.56
CA THR A 86 -11.20 9.50 -14.43
C THR A 86 -12.67 9.42 -14.77
N ALA A 87 -13.08 9.96 -15.93
CA ALA A 87 -14.47 9.87 -16.39
C ALA A 87 -14.94 8.42 -16.58
N SER A 88 -14.07 7.54 -17.10
CA SER A 88 -14.37 6.11 -17.21
C SER A 88 -14.58 5.47 -15.84
N CYS A 89 -13.69 5.75 -14.88
CA CYS A 89 -13.79 5.25 -13.51
C CYS A 89 -15.04 5.75 -12.80
N GLN A 90 -15.34 7.07 -12.90
CA GLN A 90 -16.55 7.66 -12.33
C GLN A 90 -17.83 7.04 -12.94
N SER A 91 -17.85 6.87 -14.27
CA SER A 91 -19.01 6.28 -14.97
C SER A 91 -19.30 4.83 -14.56
N PHE A 92 -18.28 4.12 -14.07
CA PHE A 92 -18.43 2.78 -13.52
C PHE A 92 -19.09 2.81 -12.13
N GLY A 93 -18.85 3.84 -11.32
CA GLY A 93 -19.31 3.98 -9.94
C GLY A 93 -18.18 3.92 -8.91
N PHE A 94 -16.89 3.99 -9.34
CA PHE A 94 -15.79 4.15 -8.40
C PHE A 94 -15.82 5.53 -7.74
N ASN A 95 -15.40 5.57 -6.45
CA ASN A 95 -15.31 6.81 -5.68
C ASN A 95 -13.88 7.15 -5.26
N THR A 96 -12.93 6.25 -5.49
CA THR A 96 -11.52 6.43 -5.11
C THR A 96 -10.59 5.89 -6.18
N MET A 97 -9.62 6.69 -6.61
CA MET A 97 -8.56 6.26 -7.51
C MET A 97 -7.25 6.08 -6.74
N ILE A 98 -6.63 4.91 -6.89
CA ILE A 98 -5.34 4.59 -6.29
C ILE A 98 -4.29 4.70 -7.40
N VAL A 99 -3.60 5.85 -7.46
CA VAL A 99 -2.79 6.24 -8.61
C VAL A 99 -1.31 6.07 -8.32
N GLN A 100 -0.61 5.30 -9.15
CA GLN A 100 0.81 5.00 -8.96
C GLN A 100 1.68 6.23 -9.29
N THR A 101 2.19 6.89 -8.27
CA THR A 101 2.89 8.18 -8.37
C THR A 101 4.39 8.08 -8.13
N ARG A 102 4.87 6.96 -7.56
CA ARG A 102 6.32 6.70 -7.35
C ARG A 102 6.64 5.23 -7.62
N PRO A 103 6.76 4.83 -8.91
CA PRO A 103 7.00 3.43 -9.29
C PRO A 103 8.45 2.96 -9.16
N PHE A 104 9.49 3.83 -9.36
CA PHE A 104 10.89 3.43 -9.52
C PHE A 104 11.89 4.33 -8.79
N CYS A 105 11.63 4.70 -7.55
CA CYS A 105 12.45 5.69 -6.81
C CYS A 105 12.60 6.99 -7.62
N ASP A 106 11.54 7.38 -8.30
CA ASP A 106 11.33 8.58 -9.10
C ASP A 106 9.96 9.18 -8.77
N ALA A 107 9.54 10.26 -9.40
CA ALA A 107 8.33 10.96 -9.04
C ALA A 107 7.52 11.41 -10.27
N LEU A 108 6.21 11.18 -10.23
CA LEU A 108 5.23 11.78 -11.14
C LEU A 108 4.71 13.14 -10.56
N TYR A 109 5.55 13.80 -9.78
CA TYR A 109 5.27 15.09 -9.14
C TYR A 109 6.56 15.90 -8.98
N ASN A 110 6.43 17.19 -8.67
CA ASN A 110 7.61 18.04 -8.45
C ASN A 110 8.26 17.71 -7.10
N SER A 111 9.23 16.79 -7.13
CA SER A 111 9.95 16.32 -5.95
C SER A 111 11.31 17.02 -5.80
N LYS A 112 11.68 17.32 -4.55
CA LYS A 112 13.05 17.74 -4.17
C LYS A 112 13.96 16.56 -3.85
N LEU A 113 13.38 15.37 -3.69
CA LEU A 113 14.07 14.15 -3.24
C LEU A 113 14.33 13.17 -4.38
N PHE A 114 13.40 13.08 -5.32
CA PHE A 114 13.40 12.10 -6.40
C PHE A 114 13.46 12.76 -7.78
N PRO A 115 14.13 12.14 -8.75
CA PRO A 115 14.09 12.62 -10.14
C PRO A 115 12.68 12.51 -10.72
N ALA A 116 12.36 13.34 -11.71
CA ALA A 116 11.14 13.17 -12.51
C ALA A 116 11.13 11.78 -13.17
N SER A 117 9.96 11.16 -13.21
CA SER A 117 9.80 9.81 -13.75
C SER A 117 9.94 9.80 -15.28
N HIS A 118 10.65 8.79 -15.81
CA HIS A 118 10.75 8.52 -17.23
C HIS A 118 9.39 8.34 -17.91
N ILE A 119 8.39 7.90 -17.17
CA ILE A 119 7.03 7.63 -17.64
C ILE A 119 6.39 8.87 -18.29
N LEU A 120 6.74 10.07 -17.82
CA LEU A 120 6.15 11.32 -18.33
C LEU A 120 6.94 11.91 -19.52
N SER A 121 8.28 11.77 -19.51
CA SER A 121 9.17 12.38 -20.50
C SER A 121 9.81 11.37 -21.45
N GLY A 122 10.02 10.13 -21.00
CA GLY A 122 10.78 9.08 -21.68
C GLY A 122 12.16 8.84 -21.06
N ALA A 123 12.67 9.75 -20.21
CA ALA A 123 13.95 9.60 -19.52
C ALA A 123 13.85 10.04 -18.07
N GLN A 124 14.34 9.20 -17.13
CA GLN A 124 14.33 9.54 -15.71
C GLN A 124 15.20 10.75 -15.42
N GLY A 125 14.66 11.75 -14.75
CA GLY A 125 15.31 13.01 -14.41
C GLY A 125 15.07 14.13 -15.41
N GLU A 126 14.43 13.85 -16.55
CA GLU A 126 13.98 14.85 -17.50
C GLU A 126 12.59 15.34 -17.09
N SER A 127 12.46 16.66 -16.85
CA SER A 127 11.18 17.26 -16.46
C SER A 127 10.17 17.24 -17.60
N PRO A 128 8.92 16.81 -17.36
CA PRO A 128 7.86 16.93 -18.36
C PRO A 128 7.37 18.37 -18.58
N GLY A 129 7.81 19.31 -17.73
CA GLY A 129 7.36 20.72 -17.78
C GLY A 129 6.05 20.99 -17.05
N TYR A 130 5.44 20.00 -16.41
CA TYR A 130 4.23 20.10 -15.60
C TYR A 130 4.28 19.21 -14.38
N ASP A 131 3.31 19.38 -13.46
CA ASP A 131 3.17 18.61 -12.24
C ASP A 131 2.00 17.62 -12.36
N ALA A 132 2.32 16.36 -12.69
CA ALA A 132 1.29 15.37 -13.00
C ALA A 132 0.41 15.05 -11.75
N LEU A 133 0.98 14.95 -10.55
CA LEU A 133 0.18 14.65 -9.34
C LEU A 133 -0.78 15.80 -9.01
N LYS A 134 -0.36 17.05 -9.18
CA LYS A 134 -1.24 18.20 -9.01
C LYS A 134 -2.43 18.13 -9.96
N ILE A 135 -2.16 17.84 -11.24
CA ILE A 135 -3.20 17.69 -12.28
C ILE A 135 -4.14 16.54 -11.90
N MET A 136 -3.61 15.39 -11.46
CA MET A 136 -4.41 14.23 -11.09
C MET A 136 -5.33 14.51 -9.89
N CYS A 137 -4.84 15.21 -8.87
CA CYS A 137 -5.67 15.64 -7.73
C CYS A 137 -6.79 16.60 -8.18
N GLU A 138 -6.46 17.62 -9.00
CA GLU A 138 -7.44 18.58 -9.54
C GLU A 138 -8.56 17.87 -10.28
N ILE A 139 -8.23 16.94 -11.17
CA ILE A 139 -9.20 16.20 -11.98
C ILE A 139 -10.04 15.25 -11.10
N CYS A 140 -9.43 14.44 -10.26
CA CYS A 140 -10.19 13.55 -9.37
C CYS A 140 -11.19 14.30 -8.51
N HIS A 141 -10.76 15.40 -7.87
CA HIS A 141 -11.64 16.18 -7.00
C HIS A 141 -12.74 16.90 -7.78
N SER A 142 -12.50 17.33 -9.04
CA SER A 142 -13.55 17.91 -9.88
C SER A 142 -14.63 16.89 -10.27
N HIS A 143 -14.31 15.60 -10.23
CA HIS A 143 -15.23 14.47 -10.41
C HIS A 143 -15.77 13.91 -9.10
N GLU A 144 -15.57 14.60 -7.96
CA GLU A 144 -15.97 14.14 -6.61
C GLU A 144 -15.35 12.79 -6.21
N MET A 145 -14.21 12.43 -6.81
CA MET A 145 -13.47 11.22 -6.52
C MET A 145 -12.27 11.50 -5.60
N LYS A 146 -11.96 10.56 -4.72
CA LYS A 146 -10.76 10.58 -3.88
C LYS A 146 -9.55 10.11 -4.67
N LEU A 147 -8.35 10.63 -4.30
CA LEU A 147 -7.08 10.17 -4.84
C LEU A 147 -6.15 9.71 -3.73
N HIS A 148 -5.78 8.42 -3.77
CA HIS A 148 -4.69 7.88 -2.97
C HIS A 148 -3.44 7.75 -3.84
N ALA A 149 -2.32 8.33 -3.38
CA ALA A 149 -1.04 8.20 -4.05
C ALA A 149 -0.43 6.82 -3.73
N TRP A 150 -0.34 5.97 -4.76
CA TRP A 150 0.29 4.65 -4.64
C TRP A 150 1.79 4.76 -4.89
N LEU A 151 2.58 4.25 -3.96
CA LEU A 151 4.03 4.24 -3.97
C LEU A 151 4.55 2.81 -3.84
N ASN A 152 5.55 2.46 -4.65
CA ASN A 152 6.36 1.28 -4.42
C ASN A 152 7.49 1.67 -3.45
N PRO A 153 7.44 1.29 -2.17
CA PRO A 153 8.31 1.90 -1.18
C PRO A 153 9.80 1.67 -1.46
N TYR A 154 10.17 0.45 -1.85
CA TYR A 154 11.57 0.06 -1.99
C TYR A 154 12.07 0.01 -3.43
N ARG A 155 11.19 -0.09 -4.43
CA ARG A 155 11.61 -0.35 -5.80
C ARG A 155 12.39 0.80 -6.43
N VAL A 156 13.63 0.51 -6.86
CA VAL A 156 14.49 1.40 -7.66
C VAL A 156 14.42 1.00 -9.12
N THR A 157 14.54 -0.32 -9.41
CA THR A 157 14.30 -0.90 -10.74
C THR A 157 13.50 -2.18 -10.62
N ALA A 158 12.81 -2.58 -11.70
CA ALA A 158 12.26 -3.92 -11.88
C ALA A 158 12.86 -4.50 -13.15
N GLY A 159 13.68 -5.53 -13.02
CA GLY A 159 14.52 -6.00 -14.11
C GLY A 159 15.36 -4.86 -14.69
N LYS A 160 15.11 -4.53 -15.96
CA LYS A 160 15.79 -3.44 -16.68
C LYS A 160 14.98 -2.13 -16.74
N THR A 161 13.90 -1.99 -16.00
CA THR A 161 13.03 -0.80 -16.00
C THR A 161 13.24 0.03 -14.72
N PRO A 162 13.53 1.34 -14.82
CA PRO A 162 13.87 2.08 -16.05
C PRO A 162 15.22 1.62 -16.63
N SER A 163 15.37 1.71 -17.95
CA SER A 163 16.58 1.23 -18.66
C SER A 163 17.85 1.98 -18.27
N LYS A 164 17.70 3.21 -17.79
CA LYS A 164 18.76 4.05 -17.26
C LYS A 164 18.28 4.87 -16.08
N LEU A 165 18.98 4.80 -14.96
CA LEU A 165 18.74 5.67 -13.82
C LEU A 165 19.39 7.03 -14.04
N SER A 166 18.68 8.10 -13.64
CA SER A 166 19.24 9.45 -13.60
C SER A 166 20.38 9.55 -12.57
N GLU A 167 21.39 10.39 -12.86
CA GLU A 167 22.44 10.72 -11.89
C GLU A 167 21.87 11.39 -10.62
N SER A 168 20.69 12.03 -10.73
CA SER A 168 19.99 12.59 -9.58
C SER A 168 19.21 11.57 -8.75
N ASN A 169 19.08 10.32 -9.21
CA ASN A 169 18.42 9.27 -8.42
C ASN A 169 19.17 9.02 -7.10
N PRO A 170 18.48 8.95 -5.95
CA PRO A 170 19.14 8.75 -4.65
C PRO A 170 20.08 7.55 -4.61
N TYR A 171 19.72 6.42 -5.20
CA TYR A 171 20.61 5.25 -5.29
C TYR A 171 21.85 5.52 -6.15
N MET A 172 21.76 6.34 -7.19
CA MET A 172 22.92 6.71 -7.99
C MET A 172 23.89 7.60 -7.23
N LYS A 173 23.37 8.48 -6.34
CA LYS A 173 24.17 9.35 -5.47
C LYS A 173 24.81 8.59 -4.31
N ASP A 174 24.13 7.60 -3.76
CA ASP A 174 24.63 6.78 -2.64
C ASP A 174 24.20 5.33 -2.83
N LYS A 175 25.10 4.50 -3.37
CA LYS A 175 24.87 3.07 -3.61
C LYS A 175 24.58 2.28 -2.33
N SER A 176 24.98 2.79 -1.17
CA SER A 176 24.73 2.13 0.12
C SER A 176 23.25 2.15 0.52
N LEU A 177 22.41 2.95 -0.18
CA LEU A 177 20.98 2.98 0.04
C LEU A 177 20.24 1.77 -0.49
N GLY A 178 20.86 0.97 -1.37
CA GLY A 178 20.14 -0.12 -2.04
C GLY A 178 20.83 -1.45 -2.01
N ILE A 179 20.09 -2.45 -2.40
CA ILE A 179 20.49 -3.84 -2.60
C ILE A 179 20.21 -4.20 -4.06
N VAL A 180 21.17 -4.89 -4.70
CA VAL A 180 20.99 -5.43 -6.05
C VAL A 180 20.61 -6.89 -5.93
N THR A 181 19.55 -7.29 -6.62
CA THR A 181 19.07 -8.68 -6.75
C THR A 181 18.88 -9.04 -8.23
N ASP A 182 18.55 -10.26 -8.54
CA ASP A 182 18.31 -10.70 -9.92
C ASP A 182 17.03 -10.02 -10.50
N SER A 183 16.04 -9.75 -9.66
CA SER A 183 14.79 -9.08 -10.05
C SER A 183 14.93 -7.55 -10.20
N GLY A 184 16.06 -6.96 -9.77
CA GLY A 184 16.30 -5.53 -9.88
C GLY A 184 17.04 -4.92 -8.69
N ILE A 185 16.83 -3.63 -8.48
CA ILE A 185 17.44 -2.87 -7.39
C ILE A 185 16.32 -2.41 -6.45
N ILE A 186 16.50 -2.63 -5.16
CA ILE A 186 15.61 -2.12 -4.12
C ILE A 186 16.37 -1.18 -3.18
N LEU A 187 15.68 -0.22 -2.58
CA LEU A 187 16.18 0.47 -1.39
C LEU A 187 16.26 -0.56 -0.25
N ASP A 188 17.35 -0.53 0.52
CA ASP A 188 17.61 -1.48 1.60
C ASP A 188 16.67 -1.21 2.80
N PRO A 189 15.73 -2.13 3.13
CA PRO A 189 14.79 -1.93 4.23
C PRO A 189 15.49 -1.77 5.60
N SER A 190 16.68 -2.34 5.77
CA SER A 190 17.47 -2.23 7.00
C SER A 190 18.19 -0.88 7.12
N ASN A 191 18.37 -0.17 6.01
CA ASN A 191 19.12 1.09 5.99
C ASN A 191 18.24 2.25 6.50
N LYS A 192 18.60 2.81 7.63
CA LYS A 192 17.89 3.96 8.23
C LYS A 192 17.79 5.17 7.30
N LYS A 193 18.83 5.42 6.47
CA LYS A 193 18.79 6.53 5.50
C LYS A 193 17.79 6.25 4.36
N ALA A 194 17.70 4.99 3.91
CA ALA A 194 16.71 4.58 2.90
C ALA A 194 15.29 4.72 3.44
N ARG A 195 15.00 4.23 4.65
CA ARG A 195 13.69 4.41 5.29
C ARG A 195 13.33 5.89 5.46
N LYS A 196 14.32 6.71 5.94
CA LYS A 196 14.10 8.16 6.05
C LYS A 196 13.79 8.80 4.70
N LEU A 197 14.49 8.45 3.64
CA LEU A 197 14.22 8.94 2.29
C LEU A 197 12.78 8.60 1.84
N ILE A 198 12.34 7.37 2.10
CA ILE A 198 10.98 6.92 1.76
C ILE A 198 9.93 7.74 2.52
N THR A 199 10.10 7.89 3.83
CA THR A 199 9.16 8.62 4.69
C THR A 199 9.18 10.13 4.46
N ASP A 200 10.34 10.71 4.13
CA ASP A 200 10.43 12.12 3.71
C ASP A 200 9.68 12.35 2.39
N GLY A 201 9.75 11.40 1.45
CA GLY A 201 8.96 11.45 0.22
C GLY A 201 7.46 11.36 0.46
N VAL A 202 7.02 10.57 1.44
CA VAL A 202 5.62 10.56 1.87
C VAL A 202 5.21 11.92 2.45
N ARG A 203 6.02 12.50 3.35
CA ARG A 203 5.78 13.86 3.89
C ARG A 203 5.70 14.90 2.78
N GLU A 204 6.61 14.81 1.80
CA GLU A 204 6.61 15.71 0.64
C GLU A 204 5.29 15.67 -0.12
N ILE A 205 4.76 14.48 -0.40
CA ILE A 205 3.47 14.32 -1.08
C ILE A 205 2.34 14.89 -0.22
N VAL A 206 2.18 14.40 1.00
CA VAL A 206 1.03 14.74 1.86
C VAL A 206 1.02 16.22 2.28
N SER A 207 2.20 16.87 2.36
CA SER A 207 2.28 18.28 2.71
C SER A 207 2.05 19.25 1.53
N ASN A 208 2.33 18.79 0.29
CA ASN A 208 2.29 19.69 -0.88
C ASN A 208 1.12 19.42 -1.83
N TYR A 209 0.45 18.26 -1.71
CA TYR A 209 -0.64 17.86 -2.58
C TYR A 209 -1.87 17.48 -1.76
N PRO A 210 -3.08 17.79 -2.23
CA PRO A 210 -4.32 17.46 -1.55
C PRO A 210 -4.71 15.98 -1.77
N VAL A 211 -3.76 15.05 -1.58
CA VAL A 211 -4.06 13.62 -1.67
C VAL A 211 -4.93 13.19 -0.48
N ASP A 212 -5.89 12.29 -0.73
CA ASP A 212 -6.77 11.75 0.31
C ASP A 212 -6.14 10.57 1.04
N GLY A 213 -5.07 9.99 0.47
CA GLY A 213 -4.33 8.91 1.11
C GLY A 213 -3.01 8.57 0.43
N ILE A 214 -2.25 7.74 1.13
CA ILE A 214 -1.06 7.05 0.62
C ILE A 214 -1.36 5.56 0.63
N GLN A 215 -0.92 4.82 -0.39
CA GLN A 215 -0.98 3.37 -0.40
C GLN A 215 0.38 2.77 -0.76
N TYR A 216 0.79 1.73 -0.03
CA TYR A 216 1.87 0.82 -0.42
C TYR A 216 1.27 -0.47 -0.98
N ASP A 217 1.97 -1.08 -1.95
CA ASP A 217 1.67 -2.40 -2.48
C ASP A 217 2.39 -3.53 -1.69
N ASP A 218 2.58 -4.69 -2.31
CA ASP A 218 3.16 -5.89 -1.71
C ASP A 218 4.66 -6.08 -1.98
N TYR A 219 5.33 -5.11 -2.64
CA TYR A 219 6.75 -5.23 -2.97
C TYR A 219 7.65 -4.80 -1.80
N PHE A 220 7.80 -5.69 -0.79
CA PHE A 220 8.68 -5.52 0.36
C PHE A 220 10.04 -6.18 0.11
N TYR A 221 10.41 -7.22 0.86
CA TYR A 221 11.59 -7.99 0.52
C TYR A 221 11.31 -8.87 -0.71
N PRO A 222 12.16 -8.86 -1.74
CA PRO A 222 11.99 -9.75 -2.89
C PRO A 222 12.36 -11.19 -2.52
N ALA A 223 11.74 -12.16 -3.20
CA ALA A 223 11.98 -13.59 -2.93
C ALA A 223 13.43 -14.01 -3.24
N ASP A 224 14.11 -13.31 -4.15
CA ASP A 224 15.51 -13.51 -4.56
C ASP A 224 16.53 -12.71 -3.73
N ILE A 225 16.14 -12.20 -2.55
CA ILE A 225 17.04 -11.46 -1.66
C ILE A 225 18.20 -12.33 -1.15
N GLU A 226 17.97 -13.64 -1.00
CA GLU A 226 18.95 -14.61 -0.52
C GLU A 226 19.85 -14.06 0.62
N ASN A 227 21.14 -13.85 0.33
CA ASN A 227 22.15 -13.33 1.25
C ASN A 227 22.61 -11.90 0.92
N ALA A 228 21.91 -11.19 0.06
CA ALA A 228 22.32 -9.87 -0.41
C ALA A 228 22.37 -8.81 0.71
N ASP A 229 21.69 -9.02 1.82
CA ASP A 229 21.70 -8.20 3.03
C ASP A 229 22.53 -8.79 4.19
N SER A 230 23.29 -9.88 3.97
CA SER A 230 24.02 -10.62 5.01
C SER A 230 25.03 -9.76 5.78
N THR A 231 25.71 -8.84 5.11
CA THR A 231 26.65 -7.90 5.75
C THR A 231 25.92 -7.03 6.78
N ARG A 232 24.75 -6.49 6.44
CA ARG A 232 23.94 -5.67 7.33
C ARG A 232 23.39 -6.46 8.51
N TYR A 233 22.97 -7.69 8.25
CA TYR A 233 22.52 -8.58 9.32
C TYR A 233 23.69 -8.93 10.27
N SER A 234 24.90 -9.16 9.74
CA SER A 234 26.09 -9.40 10.58
C SER A 234 26.44 -8.17 11.44
N GLU A 235 26.33 -6.95 10.89
CA GLU A 235 26.50 -5.70 11.64
C GLU A 235 25.46 -5.59 12.77
N TYR A 236 24.21 -5.96 12.50
CA TYR A 236 23.16 -6.01 13.52
C TYR A 236 23.49 -7.00 14.65
N ILE A 237 23.87 -8.25 14.31
CA ILE A 237 24.25 -9.28 15.31
C ILE A 237 25.41 -8.78 16.18
N ASN A 238 26.44 -8.18 15.59
CA ASN A 238 27.59 -7.65 16.32
C ASN A 238 27.20 -6.51 17.27
N SER A 239 26.24 -5.68 16.89
CA SER A 239 25.76 -4.57 17.71
C SER A 239 24.80 -5.00 18.82
N ALA A 240 23.93 -5.97 18.55
CA ALA A 240 22.92 -6.45 19.49
C ALA A 240 23.47 -7.45 20.51
N GLY A 241 24.61 -8.07 20.22
CA GLY A 241 25.14 -9.22 20.96
C GLY A 241 24.40 -10.53 20.60
N THR A 242 25.09 -11.66 20.76
CA THR A 242 24.57 -12.96 20.33
C THR A 242 23.42 -13.48 21.20
N GLN A 243 23.28 -12.99 22.44
CA GLN A 243 22.17 -13.36 23.31
C GLN A 243 21.01 -12.39 23.10
N GLY A 244 19.92 -12.91 22.51
CA GLY A 244 18.70 -12.12 22.28
C GLY A 244 18.62 -11.41 20.92
N ALA A 245 19.59 -11.63 20.02
CA ALA A 245 19.50 -11.17 18.64
C ALA A 245 18.35 -11.85 17.88
N MET A 246 17.65 -11.08 17.03
CA MET A 246 16.62 -11.62 16.14
C MET A 246 17.22 -12.59 15.11
N THR A 247 16.46 -13.59 14.69
CA THR A 247 16.79 -14.36 13.48
C THR A 247 16.79 -13.43 12.24
N LEU A 248 17.39 -13.87 11.15
CA LEU A 248 17.41 -13.09 9.89
C LEU A 248 15.99 -12.71 9.45
N GLU A 249 15.05 -13.65 9.48
CA GLU A 249 13.66 -13.43 9.12
C GLU A 249 12.97 -12.39 10.05
N GLN A 250 13.14 -12.55 11.36
CA GLN A 250 12.61 -11.60 12.35
C GLN A 250 13.20 -10.20 12.14
N TRP A 251 14.51 -10.11 11.86
CA TRP A 251 15.17 -8.83 11.62
C TRP A 251 14.67 -8.16 10.33
N ARG A 252 14.51 -8.91 9.25
CA ARG A 252 13.91 -8.39 8.00
C ARG A 252 12.49 -7.89 8.24
N THR A 253 11.66 -8.70 8.89
CA THR A 253 10.28 -8.34 9.25
C THR A 253 10.22 -7.09 10.13
N ALA A 254 11.11 -6.98 11.13
CA ALA A 254 11.18 -5.80 11.97
C ALA A 254 11.53 -4.53 11.19
N ASN A 255 12.42 -4.61 10.19
CA ASN A 255 12.78 -3.48 9.33
C ASN A 255 11.60 -3.02 8.44
N VAL A 256 10.80 -3.95 7.92
CA VAL A 256 9.56 -3.62 7.18
C VAL A 256 8.54 -2.98 8.12
N ASN A 257 8.33 -3.55 9.31
CA ASN A 257 7.42 -3.00 10.32
C ASN A 257 7.81 -1.57 10.74
N LEU A 258 9.11 -1.30 10.86
CA LEU A 258 9.60 0.07 11.13
C LEU A 258 9.19 1.04 10.02
N LEU A 259 9.31 0.66 8.73
CA LEU A 259 8.88 1.54 7.64
C LEU A 259 7.37 1.79 7.69
N MET A 260 6.55 0.75 7.95
CA MET A 260 5.09 0.93 8.04
C MET A 260 4.73 1.92 9.15
N ALA A 261 5.30 1.74 10.35
CA ALA A 261 5.07 2.64 11.48
C ALA A 261 5.58 4.07 11.21
N GLU A 262 6.78 4.22 10.65
CA GLU A 262 7.35 5.52 10.28
C GLU A 262 6.51 6.22 9.19
N THR A 263 5.94 5.46 8.25
CA THR A 263 5.03 5.98 7.20
C THR A 263 3.70 6.42 7.79
N TYR A 264 3.09 5.61 8.64
CA TYR A 264 1.87 5.97 9.36
C TYR A 264 2.03 7.29 10.10
N ILE A 265 3.12 7.42 10.86
CA ILE A 265 3.46 8.67 11.57
C ILE A 265 3.66 9.83 10.58
N ALA A 266 4.36 9.59 9.46
CA ALA A 266 4.62 10.63 8.47
C ALA A 266 3.33 11.18 7.84
N VAL A 267 2.37 10.31 7.50
CA VAL A 267 1.06 10.72 6.96
C VAL A 267 0.29 11.54 7.99
N HIS A 268 0.10 11.02 9.19
CA HIS A 268 -0.74 11.67 10.20
C HIS A 268 -0.14 12.94 10.82
N GLN A 269 1.19 13.08 10.84
CA GLN A 269 1.84 14.33 11.20
C GLN A 269 1.74 15.41 10.12
N SER A 270 1.62 15.01 8.86
CA SER A 270 1.57 15.95 7.72
C SER A 270 0.15 16.32 7.31
N SER A 271 -0.84 15.46 7.55
CA SER A 271 -2.25 15.70 7.25
C SER A 271 -3.15 15.04 8.29
N ARG A 272 -4.26 15.72 8.60
CA ARG A 272 -5.33 15.14 9.45
C ARG A 272 -6.41 14.41 8.64
N SER A 273 -6.44 14.62 7.33
CA SER A 273 -7.46 14.07 6.42
C SER A 273 -6.96 12.91 5.56
N ALA A 274 -5.63 12.78 5.36
CA ALA A 274 -5.08 11.68 4.58
C ALA A 274 -4.98 10.40 5.42
N VAL A 275 -5.25 9.26 4.77
CA VAL A 275 -5.14 7.92 5.35
C VAL A 275 -3.96 7.16 4.75
N PHE A 276 -3.45 6.16 5.49
CA PHE A 276 -2.40 5.28 5.01
C PHE A 276 -2.92 3.84 4.88
N GLY A 277 -2.77 3.25 3.68
CA GLY A 277 -3.16 1.89 3.41
C GLY A 277 -2.04 1.01 2.87
N ILE A 278 -2.21 -0.28 3.04
CA ILE A 278 -1.28 -1.29 2.54
C ILE A 278 -2.08 -2.35 1.76
N SER A 279 -1.56 -2.73 0.59
CA SER A 279 -2.16 -3.76 -0.26
C SER A 279 -1.24 -4.97 -0.36
N PRO A 280 -1.28 -5.90 0.62
CA PRO A 280 -0.44 -7.08 0.67
C PRO A 280 -0.95 -8.20 -0.24
N GLN A 281 -0.18 -9.29 -0.36
CA GLN A 281 -0.57 -10.48 -1.11
C GLN A 281 -1.86 -11.09 -0.57
N GLY A 282 -2.78 -11.46 -1.47
CA GLY A 282 -4.06 -12.07 -1.12
C GLY A 282 -3.95 -13.45 -0.47
N ASN A 283 -2.94 -14.26 -0.85
CA ASN A 283 -2.60 -15.46 -0.09
C ASN A 283 -1.88 -15.05 1.21
N LEU A 284 -2.55 -15.23 2.33
CA LEU A 284 -2.05 -14.82 3.64
C LEU A 284 -0.67 -15.42 3.96
N GLY A 285 -0.44 -16.68 3.57
CA GLY A 285 0.83 -17.38 3.81
C GLY A 285 2.02 -16.82 3.03
N ASN A 286 1.80 -16.20 1.87
CA ASN A 286 2.87 -15.66 1.05
C ASN A 286 3.52 -14.42 1.69
N ASN A 287 2.78 -13.68 2.52
CA ASN A 287 3.25 -12.44 3.11
C ASN A 287 4.49 -12.62 4.01
N ALA A 288 4.59 -13.76 4.69
CA ALA A 288 5.76 -14.08 5.50
C ALA A 288 7.06 -14.14 4.66
N GLN A 289 6.99 -14.65 3.42
CA GLN A 289 8.14 -14.74 2.51
C GLN A 289 8.65 -13.35 2.07
N LEU A 290 7.75 -12.36 2.07
CA LEU A 290 8.06 -10.96 1.76
C LEU A 290 8.38 -10.15 3.01
N CYS A 291 8.51 -10.80 4.17
CA CYS A 291 8.71 -10.18 5.49
C CYS A 291 7.60 -9.17 5.86
N ALA A 292 6.38 -9.39 5.37
CA ALA A 292 5.21 -8.58 5.62
C ALA A 292 4.41 -9.13 6.81
N ASP A 293 4.46 -8.45 7.96
CA ASP A 293 3.76 -8.82 9.20
C ASP A 293 2.32 -8.30 9.21
N VAL A 294 1.53 -8.81 8.27
CA VAL A 294 0.13 -8.38 8.07
C VAL A 294 -0.73 -8.58 9.32
N VAL A 295 -0.44 -9.56 10.15
CA VAL A 295 -1.15 -9.80 11.41
C VAL A 295 -0.98 -8.63 12.37
N SER A 296 0.25 -8.13 12.51
CA SER A 296 0.52 -6.92 13.32
C SER A 296 -0.11 -5.68 12.70
N TRP A 297 -0.07 -5.53 11.36
CA TRP A 297 -0.62 -4.37 10.67
C TRP A 297 -2.15 -4.29 10.75
N CYS A 298 -2.83 -5.44 10.72
CA CYS A 298 -4.27 -5.51 10.98
C CYS A 298 -4.61 -5.24 12.45
N GLY A 299 -3.91 -5.94 13.36
CA GLY A 299 -4.33 -6.04 14.76
C GLY A 299 -3.84 -4.93 15.69
N LYS A 300 -2.94 -4.04 15.23
CA LYS A 300 -2.34 -2.98 16.05
C LYS A 300 -2.48 -1.62 15.40
N GLN A 301 -2.84 -0.62 16.18
CA GLN A 301 -2.80 0.78 15.74
C GLN A 301 -1.36 1.23 15.43
N GLY A 302 -1.21 2.17 14.49
CA GLY A 302 0.07 2.80 14.18
C GLY A 302 0.84 2.19 13.02
N TYR A 303 0.24 1.25 12.28
CA TYR A 303 0.81 0.68 11.05
C TYR A 303 0.04 1.06 9.78
N ALA A 304 -1.29 1.07 9.83
CA ALA A 304 -2.14 1.40 8.69
C ALA A 304 -3.53 1.86 9.17
N ASP A 305 -4.28 2.56 8.32
CA ASP A 305 -5.69 2.88 8.48
C ASP A 305 -6.58 1.88 7.73
N TYR A 306 -6.03 1.22 6.71
CA TYR A 306 -6.69 0.13 6.03
C TYR A 306 -5.71 -0.88 5.44
N ILE A 307 -6.19 -2.12 5.30
CA ILE A 307 -5.50 -3.20 4.58
C ILE A 307 -6.39 -3.61 3.41
N CYS A 308 -5.78 -3.81 2.23
CA CYS A 308 -6.47 -4.24 1.02
C CYS A 308 -5.73 -5.41 0.38
N PRO A 309 -5.90 -6.65 0.87
CA PRO A 309 -5.25 -7.82 0.29
C PRO A 309 -5.67 -8.02 -1.15
N GLN A 310 -4.72 -8.36 -2.00
CA GLN A 310 -4.88 -8.64 -3.43
C GLN A 310 -5.45 -10.06 -3.61
N ILE A 311 -6.75 -10.26 -3.32
CA ILE A 311 -7.42 -11.56 -3.46
C ILE A 311 -7.75 -11.80 -4.93
N TYR A 312 -6.70 -12.02 -5.73
CA TYR A 312 -6.78 -12.19 -7.18
C TYR A 312 -6.98 -13.66 -7.56
N PHE A 313 -7.97 -14.29 -6.95
CA PHE A 313 -8.29 -15.72 -7.14
C PHE A 313 -9.75 -15.87 -7.51
N SER A 314 -10.04 -16.60 -8.60
CA SER A 314 -11.43 -16.98 -8.88
C SER A 314 -11.97 -17.94 -7.80
N PRO A 315 -13.29 -18.04 -7.62
CA PRO A 315 -13.89 -19.08 -6.75
C PRO A 315 -13.43 -20.48 -7.09
N GLY A 316 -13.21 -20.76 -8.40
CA GLY A 316 -12.73 -22.04 -8.91
C GLY A 316 -11.21 -22.20 -8.97
N ASN A 317 -10.42 -21.32 -8.40
CA ASN A 317 -8.95 -21.45 -8.40
C ASN A 317 -8.53 -22.75 -7.69
N PRO A 318 -7.75 -23.64 -8.34
CA PRO A 318 -7.46 -24.98 -7.81
C PRO A 318 -6.52 -24.99 -6.60
N ARG A 319 -5.78 -23.87 -6.36
CA ARG A 319 -4.83 -23.76 -5.23
C ARG A 319 -5.44 -23.04 -4.06
N LEU A 320 -6.12 -21.92 -4.30
CA LEU A 320 -6.73 -21.09 -3.28
C LEU A 320 -7.92 -20.35 -3.89
N GLY A 321 -9.15 -20.81 -3.62
CA GLY A 321 -10.36 -20.12 -4.07
C GLY A 321 -10.61 -18.82 -3.31
N PHE A 322 -11.34 -17.90 -3.95
CA PHE A 322 -11.66 -16.58 -3.43
C PHE A 322 -12.24 -16.60 -2.00
N GLU A 323 -13.28 -17.42 -1.76
CA GLU A 323 -13.95 -17.48 -0.46
C GLU A 323 -13.01 -17.94 0.67
N LYS A 324 -12.13 -18.91 0.37
CA LYS A 324 -11.15 -19.37 1.36
C LYS A 324 -10.12 -18.28 1.68
N ALA A 325 -9.62 -17.59 0.66
CA ALA A 325 -8.71 -16.47 0.87
C ALA A 325 -9.39 -15.34 1.67
N LEU A 326 -10.63 -15.00 1.35
CA LEU A 326 -11.42 -14.01 2.08
C LEU A 326 -11.62 -14.43 3.55
N SER A 327 -11.97 -15.70 3.80
CA SER A 327 -12.12 -16.24 5.16
C SER A 327 -10.84 -16.06 5.96
N ASP A 328 -9.67 -16.39 5.40
CA ASP A 328 -8.38 -16.25 6.09
C ASP A 328 -8.14 -14.80 6.53
N TRP A 329 -8.46 -13.82 5.70
CA TRP A 329 -8.33 -12.41 6.03
C TRP A 329 -9.38 -11.93 7.05
N THR A 330 -10.64 -12.37 6.92
CA THR A 330 -11.71 -11.95 7.83
C THR A 330 -11.63 -12.61 9.21
N GLU A 331 -10.87 -13.69 9.37
CA GLU A 331 -10.58 -14.34 10.66
C GLU A 331 -9.50 -13.62 11.47
N LEU A 332 -8.71 -12.73 10.84
CA LEU A 332 -7.74 -11.92 11.57
C LEU A 332 -8.45 -10.93 12.51
N SER A 333 -7.74 -10.56 13.57
CA SER A 333 -8.16 -9.45 14.45
C SER A 333 -7.78 -8.13 13.82
N TYR A 334 -8.69 -7.16 13.85
CA TYR A 334 -8.48 -5.80 13.37
C TYR A 334 -8.54 -4.80 14.53
N ALA A 335 -7.63 -3.83 14.53
CA ALA A 335 -7.74 -2.68 15.42
C ALA A 335 -8.92 -1.78 14.97
N ASP A 336 -9.54 -1.06 15.91
CA ASP A 336 -10.77 -0.29 15.66
C ASP A 336 -10.65 0.74 14.51
N ASN A 337 -9.42 1.24 14.27
CA ASN A 337 -9.13 2.21 13.21
C ASN A 337 -8.72 1.57 11.88
N VAL A 338 -8.59 0.24 11.78
CA VAL A 338 -8.13 -0.44 10.55
C VAL A 338 -9.32 -1.03 9.80
N ARG A 339 -9.53 -0.59 8.56
CA ARG A 339 -10.55 -1.13 7.66
C ARG A 339 -10.00 -2.24 6.78
N LEU A 340 -10.82 -3.24 6.49
CA LEU A 340 -10.53 -4.27 5.50
C LEU A 340 -11.23 -3.92 4.19
N TYR A 341 -10.46 -3.69 3.13
CA TYR A 341 -10.93 -3.69 1.75
C TYR A 341 -10.41 -4.94 1.05
N VAL A 342 -10.94 -5.27 -0.12
CA VAL A 342 -10.52 -6.44 -0.88
C VAL A 342 -10.18 -6.05 -2.32
N GLY A 343 -8.99 -6.45 -2.77
CA GLY A 343 -8.56 -6.28 -4.16
C GLY A 343 -9.13 -7.37 -5.06
N LEU A 344 -9.79 -6.98 -6.14
CA LEU A 344 -10.37 -7.83 -7.18
C LEU A 344 -9.56 -7.78 -8.47
N ALA A 345 -9.49 -8.92 -9.19
CA ALA A 345 -8.61 -9.11 -10.33
C ALA A 345 -9.29 -8.81 -11.68
N GLY A 346 -9.58 -7.54 -11.98
CA GLY A 346 -10.16 -7.17 -13.27
C GLY A 346 -9.33 -7.59 -14.48
N TYR A 347 -8.01 -7.60 -14.36
CA TYR A 347 -7.07 -7.98 -15.42
C TYR A 347 -7.11 -9.46 -15.81
N LYS A 348 -7.71 -10.32 -14.99
CA LYS A 348 -7.86 -11.76 -15.29
C LYS A 348 -9.13 -12.07 -16.09
N ALA A 349 -10.10 -11.15 -16.08
CA ALA A 349 -11.36 -11.35 -16.79
C ALA A 349 -11.15 -11.69 -18.26
N GLY A 350 -11.79 -12.77 -18.76
CA GLY A 350 -11.67 -13.24 -20.12
C GLY A 350 -10.35 -13.94 -20.48
N THR A 351 -9.43 -14.13 -19.52
CA THR A 351 -8.14 -14.81 -19.74
C THR A 351 -8.20 -16.30 -19.34
N ASP A 352 -7.15 -17.06 -19.70
CA ASP A 352 -6.97 -18.46 -19.27
C ASP A 352 -6.46 -18.62 -17.83
N ALA A 353 -6.39 -17.54 -17.07
CA ALA A 353 -5.94 -17.55 -15.68
C ALA A 353 -6.75 -18.51 -14.81
N ASP A 354 -6.14 -19.00 -13.73
CA ASP A 354 -6.72 -19.94 -12.77
C ASP A 354 -7.27 -21.20 -13.48
N GLU A 355 -6.45 -21.79 -14.40
CA GLU A 355 -6.77 -22.96 -15.21
C GLU A 355 -8.04 -22.77 -16.07
N GLY A 356 -8.23 -21.56 -16.63
CA GLY A 356 -9.30 -21.21 -17.54
C GLY A 356 -10.63 -20.86 -16.88
N THR A 357 -10.69 -20.73 -15.55
CA THR A 357 -11.92 -20.35 -14.86
C THR A 357 -12.42 -18.98 -15.30
N TRP A 358 -11.53 -18.00 -15.50
CA TRP A 358 -11.84 -16.64 -15.94
C TRP A 358 -12.32 -16.56 -17.40
N GLN A 359 -11.85 -17.47 -18.25
CA GLN A 359 -12.28 -17.53 -19.66
C GLN A 359 -13.68 -18.13 -19.81
N ASN A 360 -14.07 -18.99 -18.87
CA ASN A 360 -15.32 -19.75 -18.92
C ASN A 360 -16.45 -19.11 -18.11
N SER A 361 -16.28 -17.89 -17.63
CA SER A 361 -17.29 -17.14 -16.85
C SER A 361 -17.33 -15.68 -17.27
N ASP A 362 -18.50 -15.07 -17.07
CA ASP A 362 -18.76 -13.64 -17.23
C ASP A 362 -19.19 -13.00 -15.90
N THR A 363 -19.19 -13.74 -14.76
CA THR A 363 -19.82 -13.31 -13.50
C THR A 363 -18.91 -13.38 -12.29
N ILE A 364 -17.64 -13.81 -12.42
CA ILE A 364 -16.72 -13.98 -11.28
C ILE A 364 -16.62 -12.70 -10.44
N LEU A 365 -16.34 -11.57 -11.07
CA LEU A 365 -16.19 -10.29 -10.36
C LEU A 365 -17.48 -9.85 -9.67
N SER A 366 -18.64 -10.06 -10.30
CA SER A 366 -19.94 -9.74 -9.70
C SER A 366 -20.31 -10.68 -8.56
N ASP A 367 -19.96 -11.96 -8.66
CA ASP A 367 -20.18 -12.95 -7.60
C ASP A 367 -19.28 -12.65 -6.40
N GLU A 368 -17.99 -12.37 -6.64
CA GLU A 368 -17.04 -11.91 -5.61
C GLU A 368 -17.55 -10.64 -4.90
N TYR A 369 -17.98 -9.62 -5.67
CA TYR A 369 -18.56 -8.41 -5.10
C TYR A 369 -19.80 -8.71 -4.23
N ASN A 370 -20.70 -9.59 -4.68
CA ASN A 370 -21.89 -9.97 -3.90
C ASN A 370 -21.53 -10.70 -2.59
N ILE A 371 -20.44 -11.49 -2.58
CA ILE A 371 -19.90 -12.11 -1.37
C ILE A 371 -19.38 -11.02 -0.41
N LEU A 372 -18.58 -10.07 -0.94
CA LEU A 372 -18.03 -8.97 -0.14
C LEU A 372 -19.13 -8.10 0.48
N ASN A 373 -20.14 -7.74 -0.30
CA ASN A 373 -21.22 -6.86 0.13
C ASN A 373 -22.11 -7.47 1.25
N LYS A 374 -22.09 -8.80 1.41
CA LYS A 374 -22.75 -9.52 2.50
C LYS A 374 -21.89 -9.70 3.74
N ASN A 375 -20.59 -9.40 3.64
CA ASN A 375 -19.64 -9.60 4.73
C ASN A 375 -19.43 -8.32 5.54
N ASN A 376 -19.95 -8.27 6.75
CA ASN A 376 -19.91 -7.10 7.62
C ASN A 376 -18.51 -6.70 8.12
N LYS A 377 -17.48 -7.50 7.86
CA LYS A 377 -16.07 -7.17 8.18
C LYS A 377 -15.37 -6.46 7.03
N VAL A 378 -15.96 -6.47 5.82
CA VAL A 378 -15.39 -5.84 4.63
C VAL A 378 -16.02 -4.47 4.43
N SER A 379 -15.19 -3.44 4.37
CA SER A 379 -15.60 -2.04 4.22
C SER A 379 -15.59 -1.53 2.78
N GLY A 380 -15.26 -2.39 1.80
CA GLY A 380 -15.25 -2.03 0.38
C GLY A 380 -14.30 -2.88 -0.45
N PHE A 381 -14.11 -2.49 -1.69
CA PHE A 381 -13.25 -3.20 -2.64
C PHE A 381 -12.41 -2.25 -3.50
N MET A 382 -11.38 -2.80 -4.14
CA MET A 382 -10.57 -2.11 -5.14
C MET A 382 -10.36 -3.02 -6.35
N LEU A 383 -10.54 -2.51 -7.58
CA LEU A 383 -10.35 -3.25 -8.83
C LEU A 383 -8.95 -3.03 -9.40
N TYR A 384 -8.20 -4.05 -9.67
CA TYR A 384 -6.94 -3.99 -10.38
C TYR A 384 -7.12 -4.48 -11.83
N SER A 385 -7.07 -3.61 -12.86
CA SER A 385 -6.88 -2.18 -12.78
C SER A 385 -7.90 -1.45 -13.69
N CYS A 386 -7.81 -0.13 -13.80
CA CYS A 386 -8.73 0.64 -14.65
C CYS A 386 -8.60 0.27 -16.13
N GLN A 387 -7.49 -0.31 -16.57
CA GLN A 387 -7.33 -0.84 -17.93
C GLN A 387 -8.43 -1.84 -18.29
N SER A 388 -8.84 -2.71 -17.34
CA SER A 388 -9.88 -3.71 -17.58
C SER A 388 -11.24 -3.12 -17.94
N LEU A 389 -11.51 -1.84 -17.58
CA LEU A 389 -12.77 -1.17 -17.92
C LEU A 389 -12.96 -0.98 -19.43
N ASN A 390 -11.86 -0.99 -20.20
CA ASN A 390 -11.86 -0.80 -21.65
C ASN A 390 -11.35 -2.03 -22.41
N ASP A 391 -11.13 -3.16 -21.72
CA ASP A 391 -10.69 -4.39 -22.34
C ASP A 391 -11.91 -5.16 -22.90
N GLU A 392 -11.91 -5.45 -24.19
CA GLU A 392 -13.01 -6.21 -24.83
C GLU A 392 -13.12 -7.64 -24.26
N ALA A 393 -12.01 -8.25 -23.86
CA ALA A 393 -12.03 -9.58 -23.24
C ALA A 393 -12.71 -9.57 -21.86
N ALA A 394 -12.55 -8.47 -21.09
CA ALA A 394 -13.14 -8.29 -19.77
C ALA A 394 -14.57 -7.73 -19.79
N LYS A 395 -15.09 -7.34 -20.95
CA LYS A 395 -16.30 -6.53 -21.10
C LYS A 395 -17.53 -7.08 -20.37
N ASN A 396 -17.80 -8.37 -20.48
CA ASN A 396 -18.97 -8.98 -19.85
C ASN A 396 -18.84 -8.97 -18.33
N GLU A 397 -17.70 -9.42 -17.81
CA GLU A 397 -17.36 -9.40 -16.38
C GLU A 397 -17.50 -7.98 -15.79
N ILE A 398 -16.91 -6.99 -16.46
CA ILE A 398 -16.95 -5.60 -16.03
C ILE A 398 -18.38 -5.03 -16.06
N ASN A 399 -19.17 -5.34 -17.07
CA ASN A 399 -20.56 -4.91 -17.14
C ASN A 399 -21.43 -5.57 -16.05
N ASN A 400 -21.19 -6.82 -15.73
CA ASN A 400 -21.93 -7.54 -14.68
C ASN A 400 -21.52 -7.02 -13.29
N LEU A 401 -20.23 -6.78 -13.04
CA LEU A 401 -19.78 -6.11 -11.82
C LEU A 401 -20.42 -4.72 -11.67
N LYS A 402 -20.42 -3.90 -12.74
CA LYS A 402 -21.07 -2.58 -12.72
C LYS A 402 -22.54 -2.64 -12.34
N LYS A 403 -23.28 -3.61 -12.89
CA LYS A 403 -24.70 -3.82 -12.55
C LYS A 403 -24.87 -4.19 -11.08
N ALA A 404 -24.04 -5.09 -10.54
CA ALA A 404 -24.08 -5.52 -9.15
C ALA A 404 -23.81 -4.35 -8.19
N VAL A 405 -22.79 -3.52 -8.49
CA VAL A 405 -22.46 -2.31 -7.71
C VAL A 405 -23.63 -1.34 -7.69
N ASN A 406 -24.22 -1.02 -8.85
CA ASN A 406 -25.31 -0.05 -8.94
C ASN A 406 -26.62 -0.56 -8.28
N GLN A 407 -26.88 -1.86 -8.28
CA GLN A 407 -28.04 -2.44 -7.63
C GLN A 407 -27.94 -2.35 -6.09
N SER A 408 -26.75 -2.52 -5.53
CA SER A 408 -26.55 -2.39 -4.09
C SER A 408 -26.77 -0.96 -3.57
N GLU A 409 -26.48 0.06 -4.38
CA GLU A 409 -26.73 1.47 -4.03
C GLU A 409 -28.21 1.86 -4.04
N SER A 410 -29.03 1.18 -4.86
CA SER A 410 -30.46 1.44 -4.97
C SER A 410 -31.30 0.78 -3.88
N THR A 411 -30.73 -0.10 -3.06
CA THR A 411 -31.41 -0.78 -1.96
C THR A 411 -30.95 -0.15 -0.64
N PRO A 412 -31.77 0.69 0.04
CA PRO A 412 -31.39 1.23 1.34
C PRO A 412 -31.15 0.08 2.32
N SER A 413 -30.03 0.13 3.05
CA SER A 413 -29.76 -0.77 4.18
C SER A 413 -30.95 -0.70 5.17
N GLN A 414 -31.64 -1.83 5.34
CA GLN A 414 -32.71 -2.00 6.33
C GLN A 414 -32.13 -2.04 7.75
#